data_e48cde9d78a4b24777de40dce5db5ff4
#
_entry.id   e48cde9d78a4b24777de40dce5db5ff4
#
_cell.length_a   1.000
_cell.length_b   1.000
_cell.length_c   1.000
_cell.angle_alpha   90.00
_cell.angle_beta   90.00
_cell.angle_gamma   90.00
#
_symmetry.space_group_name_H-M   'P 1'
#
loop_
_entity.id
_entity.type
_entity.pdbx_description
1 polymer ?
#
loop_
_entity_poly.entity_id
_entity_poly.type
_entity_poly.pdbx_seq_one_letter_code
_entity_poly.pdbx_strand_id
1 'polypeptide(L)'
;MTRCQTHLQMRKEAKMKARFTRVVGSGPVYPMLILFGLNAVDELDRTAFAILAPEIRDEFGLGFQGLLTLSGLVLAFALALQIPIAGLADKMNRVHLAIIGAITWAVFSFMTGFASSIVFLGFMRSGSAIGKGVIDPTHNSLLADWYPPQQRPAVYSFHRAGNSFGIILGAIFAGLLGFYFSWRVPFFIFAVPSVVLAFLALRLKEPVRGRFEREAAGADEEAALLAEEPPSMTEAWRLCWKVETLRRIFMAMPFLATSIVGFGVLAALFYEDVFGLDERARGFIAAGVEPAQLLGLIVGAGLGVKLVSRDPALILRLLAVAAFVGSLFVVGFALSPTVWMAVGFSALIYFSFAILGPGLIAALSLAIPPRARAMGFSMGALWALPGLIALPLVGWVGDKWGIRVGMLVMVPILLVGMFIISSAANGIRRDIEQVQASARARSEAAL
;
A
#
# COMPACT_ATOMS: atom_id res chain seq x y z
N MET A 1 -32.33 22.22 -30.20
CA MET A 1 -31.09 21.87 -29.50
C MET A 1 -31.23 20.75 -28.44
N THR A 2 -32.41 20.49 -27.93
CA THR A 2 -32.68 19.57 -26.78
C THR A 2 -32.64 18.07 -27.08
N ARG A 3 -33.07 17.60 -28.25
CA ARG A 3 -33.08 16.16 -28.57
C ARG A 3 -31.71 15.52 -28.86
N CYS A 4 -30.78 16.29 -29.40
CA CYS A 4 -29.42 15.80 -29.70
C CYS A 4 -28.58 15.64 -28.44
N GLN A 5 -28.75 16.53 -27.46
CA GLN A 5 -28.06 16.43 -26.15
C GLN A 5 -28.56 15.23 -25.34
N THR A 6 -29.85 14.97 -25.35
CA THR A 6 -30.43 13.80 -24.65
C THR A 6 -29.97 12.47 -25.25
N HIS A 7 -29.85 12.38 -26.57
CA HIS A 7 -29.32 11.19 -27.25
C HIS A 7 -27.81 10.95 -26.99
N LEU A 8 -27.01 12.03 -26.88
CA LEU A 8 -25.60 11.95 -26.55
C LEU A 8 -25.38 11.53 -25.09
N GLN A 9 -26.25 12.02 -24.22
CA GLN A 9 -26.22 11.69 -22.79
C GLN A 9 -26.63 10.24 -22.55
N MET A 10 -27.68 9.75 -23.17
CA MET A 10 -28.10 8.34 -23.13
C MET A 10 -27.03 7.40 -23.72
N ARG A 11 -26.34 7.78 -24.81
CA ARG A 11 -25.23 7.01 -25.36
C ARG A 11 -24.02 6.98 -24.43
N LYS A 12 -23.70 8.07 -23.73
CA LYS A 12 -22.63 8.12 -22.72
C LYS A 12 -22.97 7.24 -21.53
N GLU A 13 -24.17 7.31 -21.02
CA GLU A 13 -24.67 6.47 -19.92
C GLU A 13 -24.70 4.99 -20.30
N ALA A 14 -25.16 4.64 -21.50
CA ALA A 14 -25.13 3.26 -21.99
C ALA A 14 -23.71 2.72 -22.18
N LYS A 15 -22.76 3.54 -22.67
CA LYS A 15 -21.34 3.17 -22.79
C LYS A 15 -20.67 3.05 -21.42
N MET A 16 -21.01 3.92 -20.49
CA MET A 16 -20.51 3.86 -19.11
C MET A 16 -21.05 2.62 -18.40
N LYS A 17 -22.35 2.36 -18.51
CA LYS A 17 -22.98 1.15 -17.98
C LYS A 17 -22.39 -0.13 -18.57
N ALA A 18 -22.14 -0.17 -19.89
CA ALA A 18 -21.48 -1.29 -20.57
C ALA A 18 -20.01 -1.48 -20.16
N ARG A 19 -19.27 -0.40 -19.85
CA ARG A 19 -17.91 -0.50 -19.30
C ARG A 19 -17.92 -1.04 -17.88
N PHE A 20 -18.81 -0.55 -17.03
CA PHE A 20 -18.99 -1.07 -15.67
C PHE A 20 -19.43 -2.54 -15.66
N THR A 21 -20.35 -2.92 -16.53
CA THR A 21 -20.80 -4.31 -16.67
C THR A 21 -19.65 -5.26 -17.07
N ARG A 22 -18.66 -4.78 -17.83
CA ARG A 22 -17.45 -5.59 -18.14
C ARG A 22 -16.54 -5.81 -16.91
N VAL A 23 -16.49 -4.87 -15.99
CA VAL A 23 -15.66 -4.98 -14.75
C VAL A 23 -16.39 -5.81 -13.71
N VAL A 24 -17.68 -5.56 -13.52
CA VAL A 24 -18.51 -6.10 -12.43
C VAL A 24 -19.23 -7.38 -12.83
N GLY A 25 -19.40 -7.62 -14.15
CA GLY A 25 -20.22 -8.73 -14.68
C GLY A 25 -21.64 -8.68 -14.13
N SER A 26 -22.06 -9.76 -13.47
CA SER A 26 -23.36 -9.87 -12.78
C SER A 26 -23.33 -9.37 -11.33
N GLY A 27 -22.17 -8.95 -10.82
CA GLY A 27 -22.02 -8.53 -9.43
C GLY A 27 -22.57 -7.12 -9.16
N PRO A 28 -22.79 -6.76 -7.89
CA PRO A 28 -23.37 -5.48 -7.51
C PRO A 28 -22.37 -4.31 -7.70
N VAL A 29 -22.77 -3.25 -8.40
CA VAL A 29 -21.93 -2.07 -8.64
C VAL A 29 -21.74 -1.23 -7.38
N TYR A 30 -22.79 -1.11 -6.56
CA TYR A 30 -22.81 -0.22 -5.40
C TYR A 30 -21.70 -0.51 -4.36
N PRO A 31 -21.51 -1.77 -3.89
CA PRO A 31 -20.41 -2.09 -2.98
C PRO A 31 -19.03 -1.76 -3.54
N MET A 32 -18.79 -2.01 -4.83
CA MET A 32 -17.52 -1.70 -5.47
C MET A 32 -17.22 -0.21 -5.44
N LEU A 33 -18.21 0.64 -5.73
CA LEU A 33 -18.03 2.10 -5.73
C LEU A 33 -17.80 2.64 -4.32
N ILE A 34 -18.51 2.11 -3.31
CA ILE A 34 -18.30 2.52 -1.91
C ILE A 34 -16.90 2.16 -1.45
N LEU A 35 -16.46 0.90 -1.67
CA LEU A 35 -15.13 0.49 -1.26
C LEU A 35 -14.00 1.18 -2.04
N PHE A 36 -14.22 1.47 -3.33
CA PHE A 36 -13.32 2.31 -4.13
C PHE A 36 -13.20 3.71 -3.51
N GLY A 37 -14.33 4.34 -3.17
CA GLY A 37 -14.37 5.66 -2.56
C GLY A 37 -13.65 5.70 -1.21
N LEU A 38 -13.93 4.74 -0.32
CA LEU A 38 -13.25 4.64 0.98
C LEU A 38 -11.74 4.48 0.83
N ASN A 39 -11.30 3.65 -0.12
CA ASN A 39 -9.89 3.47 -0.41
C ASN A 39 -9.23 4.74 -0.99
N ALA A 40 -9.94 5.46 -1.86
CA ALA A 40 -9.46 6.72 -2.44
C ALA A 40 -9.32 7.82 -1.39
N VAL A 41 -10.31 7.95 -0.50
CA VAL A 41 -10.30 8.98 0.56
C VAL A 41 -9.21 8.72 1.59
N ASP A 42 -8.89 7.45 1.89
CA ASP A 42 -7.75 7.10 2.73
C ASP A 42 -6.42 7.63 2.16
N GLU A 43 -6.21 7.48 0.86
CA GLU A 43 -4.98 7.97 0.22
C GLU A 43 -4.94 9.50 0.08
N LEU A 44 -6.10 10.19 0.04
CA LEU A 44 -6.16 11.65 0.13
C LEU A 44 -5.45 12.19 1.37
N ASP A 45 -5.79 11.67 2.55
CA ASP A 45 -5.24 12.10 3.83
C ASP A 45 -3.76 11.78 3.99
N ARG A 46 -3.36 10.58 3.58
CA ARG A 46 -1.97 10.15 3.60
C ARG A 46 -1.09 11.04 2.74
N THR A 47 -1.57 11.34 1.53
CA THR A 47 -0.87 12.20 0.58
C THR A 47 -0.81 13.64 1.10
N ALA A 48 -1.88 14.14 1.73
CA ALA A 48 -1.87 15.46 2.36
C ALA A 48 -0.77 15.59 3.40
N PHE A 49 -0.63 14.62 4.28
CA PHE A 49 0.43 14.63 5.29
C PHE A 49 1.83 14.66 4.68
N ALA A 50 2.05 13.92 3.59
CA ALA A 50 3.34 13.91 2.90
C ALA A 50 3.65 15.24 2.19
N ILE A 51 2.65 15.85 1.50
CA ILE A 51 2.82 17.12 0.77
C ILE A 51 3.02 18.29 1.72
N LEU A 52 2.33 18.28 2.87
CA LEU A 52 2.34 19.33 3.89
C LEU A 52 3.35 19.06 5.01
N ALA A 53 4.21 18.08 4.83
CA ALA A 53 5.26 17.74 5.79
C ALA A 53 6.20 18.92 6.11
N PRO A 54 6.61 19.77 5.15
CA PRO A 54 7.41 20.95 5.43
C PRO A 54 6.72 21.95 6.40
N GLU A 55 5.46 22.29 6.14
CA GLU A 55 4.69 23.24 6.97
C GLU A 55 4.47 22.67 8.39
N ILE A 56 4.26 21.37 8.51
CA ILE A 56 4.16 20.67 9.79
C ILE A 56 5.52 20.72 10.51
N ARG A 57 6.61 20.47 9.80
CA ARG A 57 7.97 20.56 10.32
C ARG A 57 8.24 21.95 10.92
N ASP A 58 7.95 22.97 10.15
CA ASP A 58 8.27 24.36 10.52
C ASP A 58 7.42 24.85 11.69
N GLU A 59 6.11 24.52 11.70
CA GLU A 59 5.24 24.93 12.80
C GLU A 59 5.62 24.30 14.15
N PHE A 60 6.04 23.03 14.13
CA PHE A 60 6.44 22.35 15.38
C PHE A 60 7.94 22.42 15.66
N GLY A 61 8.71 23.17 14.87
CA GLY A 61 10.17 23.32 15.03
C GLY A 61 10.91 21.99 14.94
N LEU A 62 10.48 21.08 14.05
CA LEU A 62 11.10 19.77 13.89
C LEU A 62 12.26 19.85 12.91
N GLY A 63 13.29 19.00 13.15
CA GLY A 63 14.24 18.63 12.10
C GLY A 63 13.71 17.50 11.22
N PHE A 64 14.49 17.08 10.23
CA PHE A 64 14.19 15.89 9.42
C PHE A 64 14.09 14.63 10.30
N GLN A 65 14.94 14.53 11.32
CA GLN A 65 14.87 13.43 12.30
C GLN A 65 13.52 13.37 12.98
N GLY A 66 12.98 14.49 13.47
CA GLY A 66 11.70 14.56 14.15
C GLY A 66 10.55 14.10 13.26
N LEU A 67 10.52 14.57 12.00
CA LEU A 67 9.47 14.24 11.05
C LEU A 67 9.54 12.77 10.61
N LEU A 68 10.73 12.23 10.34
CA LEU A 68 10.90 10.82 10.01
C LEU A 68 10.60 9.90 11.20
N THR A 69 10.89 10.36 12.44
CA THR A 69 10.48 9.65 13.66
C THR A 69 8.96 9.56 13.75
N LEU A 70 8.26 10.68 13.58
CA LEU A 70 6.80 10.71 13.60
C LEU A 70 6.21 9.77 12.54
N SER A 71 6.67 9.89 11.29
CA SER A 71 6.19 9.08 10.18
C SER A 71 6.47 7.58 10.38
N GLY A 72 7.69 7.25 10.84
CA GLY A 72 8.10 5.88 11.12
C GLY A 72 7.29 5.24 12.25
N LEU A 73 7.06 5.97 13.34
CA LEU A 73 6.27 5.49 14.49
C LEU A 73 4.80 5.27 14.11
N VAL A 74 4.17 6.20 13.39
CA VAL A 74 2.78 6.06 12.92
C VAL A 74 2.63 4.84 12.03
N LEU A 75 3.56 4.65 11.08
CA LEU A 75 3.51 3.51 10.18
C LEU A 75 3.83 2.19 10.88
N ALA A 76 4.79 2.18 11.81
CA ALA A 76 5.10 1.01 12.64
C ALA A 76 3.89 0.60 13.49
N PHE A 77 3.19 1.57 14.08
CA PHE A 77 1.96 1.33 14.83
C PHE A 77 0.85 0.74 13.95
N ALA A 78 0.66 1.27 12.73
CA ALA A 78 -0.29 0.74 11.76
C ALA A 78 -0.01 -0.74 11.42
N LEU A 79 1.25 -1.08 11.15
CA LEU A 79 1.66 -2.45 10.84
C LEU A 79 1.48 -3.39 12.04
N ALA A 80 1.79 -2.94 13.25
CA ALA A 80 1.59 -3.75 14.46
C ALA A 80 0.12 -4.08 14.70
N LEU A 81 -0.79 -3.15 14.37
CA LEU A 81 -2.23 -3.35 14.53
C LEU A 81 -2.88 -4.18 13.42
N GLN A 82 -2.22 -4.35 12.29
CA GLN A 82 -2.80 -5.08 11.14
C GLN A 82 -3.21 -6.51 11.49
N ILE A 83 -2.44 -7.21 12.33
CA ILE A 83 -2.74 -8.60 12.73
C ILE A 83 -3.98 -8.68 13.63
N PRO A 84 -4.07 -7.94 14.76
CA PRO A 84 -5.27 -7.97 15.59
C PRO A 84 -6.53 -7.50 14.85
N ILE A 85 -6.40 -6.52 13.94
CA ILE A 85 -7.53 -6.05 13.12
C ILE A 85 -7.99 -7.14 12.14
N ALA A 86 -7.07 -7.87 11.50
CA ALA A 86 -7.42 -9.00 10.65
C ALA A 86 -8.16 -10.09 11.45
N GLY A 87 -7.71 -10.40 12.65
CA GLY A 87 -8.41 -11.33 13.56
C GLY A 87 -9.81 -10.87 13.98
N LEU A 88 -10.03 -9.54 14.12
CA LEU A 88 -11.37 -8.98 14.34
C LEU A 88 -12.24 -9.11 13.09
N ALA A 89 -11.68 -8.88 11.89
CA ALA A 89 -12.39 -9.01 10.63
C ALA A 89 -12.91 -10.44 10.39
N ASP A 90 -12.20 -11.45 10.90
CA ASP A 90 -12.64 -12.85 10.81
C ASP A 90 -13.82 -13.16 11.72
N LYS A 91 -13.95 -12.45 12.85
CA LYS A 91 -14.98 -12.71 13.89
C LYS A 91 -16.20 -11.80 13.79
N MET A 92 -16.06 -10.62 13.24
CA MET A 92 -17.09 -9.59 13.17
C MET A 92 -17.73 -9.48 11.79
N ASN A 93 -18.86 -8.77 11.71
CA ASN A 93 -19.41 -8.30 10.43
C ASN A 93 -18.44 -7.31 9.78
N ARG A 94 -17.93 -7.67 8.60
CA ARG A 94 -16.87 -6.92 7.90
C ARG A 94 -17.36 -5.57 7.38
N VAL A 95 -18.65 -5.45 7.03
CA VAL A 95 -19.27 -4.18 6.63
C VAL A 95 -19.29 -3.23 7.83
N HIS A 96 -19.74 -3.69 8.99
CA HIS A 96 -19.71 -2.86 10.20
C HIS A 96 -18.29 -2.46 10.59
N LEU A 97 -17.33 -3.40 10.48
CA LEU A 97 -15.94 -3.10 10.78
C LEU A 97 -15.35 -2.07 9.81
N ALA A 98 -15.67 -2.14 8.51
CA ALA A 98 -15.27 -1.14 7.52
C ALA A 98 -15.86 0.25 7.82
N ILE A 99 -17.14 0.32 8.25
CA ILE A 99 -17.79 1.57 8.64
C ILE A 99 -17.13 2.15 9.89
N ILE A 100 -16.90 1.34 10.92
CA ILE A 100 -16.21 1.76 12.15
C ILE A 100 -14.81 2.28 11.81
N GLY A 101 -14.07 1.55 10.97
CA GLY A 101 -12.75 1.96 10.49
C GLY A 101 -12.78 3.32 9.79
N ALA A 102 -13.72 3.53 8.87
CA ALA A 102 -13.89 4.79 8.14
C ALA A 102 -14.25 5.98 9.06
N ILE A 103 -15.14 5.76 10.04
CA ILE A 103 -15.51 6.80 11.02
C ILE A 103 -14.34 7.10 11.96
N THR A 104 -13.66 6.06 12.48
CA THR A 104 -12.47 6.21 13.33
C THR A 104 -11.42 7.03 12.60
N TRP A 105 -11.10 6.66 11.36
CA TRP A 105 -10.17 7.40 10.54
C TRP A 105 -10.61 8.86 10.34
N ALA A 106 -11.88 9.11 9.98
CA ALA A 106 -12.40 10.46 9.75
C ALA A 106 -12.28 11.35 10.99
N VAL A 107 -12.61 10.81 12.18
CA VAL A 107 -12.51 11.54 13.44
C VAL A 107 -11.06 11.91 13.74
N PHE A 108 -10.13 10.95 13.66
CA PHE A 108 -8.72 11.22 13.96
C PHE A 108 -8.05 12.10 12.89
N SER A 109 -8.42 11.96 11.61
CA SER A 109 -7.98 12.86 10.54
C SER A 109 -8.49 14.29 10.79
N PHE A 110 -9.77 14.45 11.08
CA PHE A 110 -10.34 15.75 11.43
C PHE A 110 -9.65 16.38 12.65
N MET A 111 -9.42 15.61 13.70
CA MET A 111 -8.70 16.05 14.90
C MET A 111 -7.25 16.40 14.61
N THR A 112 -6.61 15.82 13.58
CA THR A 112 -5.27 16.22 13.13
C THR A 112 -5.20 17.71 12.80
N GLY A 113 -6.26 18.29 12.22
CA GLY A 113 -6.34 19.72 11.93
C GLY A 113 -6.31 20.63 13.18
N PHE A 114 -6.63 20.12 14.37
CA PHE A 114 -6.54 20.86 15.64
C PHE A 114 -5.20 20.65 16.37
N ALA A 115 -4.23 19.99 15.74
CA ALA A 115 -2.98 19.70 16.43
C ALA A 115 -2.25 21.00 16.85
N SER A 116 -2.04 21.15 18.16
CA SER A 116 -1.33 22.26 18.80
C SER A 116 0.03 21.82 19.36
N SER A 117 0.33 20.51 19.35
CA SER A 117 1.59 19.95 19.76
C SER A 117 1.96 18.71 18.94
N ILE A 118 3.24 18.40 18.84
CA ILE A 118 3.74 17.23 18.11
C ILE A 118 3.22 15.92 18.75
N VAL A 119 3.05 15.88 20.07
CA VAL A 119 2.53 14.70 20.77
C VAL A 119 1.06 14.47 20.39
N PHE A 120 0.24 15.53 20.39
CA PHE A 120 -1.14 15.44 19.97
C PHE A 120 -1.24 15.04 18.50
N LEU A 121 -0.43 15.64 17.62
CA LEU A 121 -0.35 15.28 16.21
C LEU A 121 -0.04 13.79 16.04
N GLY A 122 0.99 13.29 16.72
CA GLY A 122 1.40 11.88 16.66
C GLY A 122 0.29 10.94 17.13
N PHE A 123 -0.44 11.34 18.19
CA PHE A 123 -1.56 10.55 18.71
C PHE A 123 -2.73 10.51 17.70
N MET A 124 -3.09 11.65 17.08
CA MET A 124 -4.13 11.71 16.07
C MET A 124 -3.75 10.92 14.81
N ARG A 125 -2.53 11.03 14.35
CA ARG A 125 -2.03 10.25 13.20
C ARG A 125 -1.99 8.75 13.48
N SER A 126 -1.60 8.34 14.70
CA SER A 126 -1.65 6.93 15.10
C SER A 126 -3.09 6.41 15.18
N GLY A 127 -4.02 7.21 15.70
CA GLY A 127 -5.45 6.87 15.70
C GLY A 127 -6.05 6.75 14.30
N SER A 128 -5.66 7.63 13.37
CA SER A 128 -6.01 7.53 11.95
C SER A 128 -5.50 6.21 11.34
N ALA A 129 -4.30 5.79 11.70
CA ALA A 129 -3.73 4.53 11.24
C ALA A 129 -4.53 3.28 11.67
N ILE A 130 -5.24 3.32 12.82
CA ILE A 130 -6.15 2.23 13.24
C ILE A 130 -7.29 2.07 12.24
N GLY A 131 -7.96 3.17 11.90
CA GLY A 131 -9.06 3.15 10.93
C GLY A 131 -8.63 2.62 9.57
N LYS A 132 -7.44 3.04 9.13
CA LYS A 132 -6.80 2.59 7.90
C LYS A 132 -6.47 1.09 7.91
N GLY A 133 -6.00 0.55 9.03
CA GLY A 133 -5.64 -0.86 9.17
C GLY A 133 -6.81 -1.82 8.93
N VAL A 134 -8.05 -1.32 8.93
CA VAL A 134 -9.26 -2.10 8.63
C VAL A 134 -9.46 -2.32 7.13
N ILE A 135 -8.95 -1.43 6.26
CA ILE A 135 -9.26 -1.43 4.82
C ILE A 135 -8.85 -2.74 4.14
N ASP A 136 -7.58 -3.12 4.22
CA ASP A 136 -7.08 -4.29 3.49
C ASP A 136 -7.76 -5.60 3.88
N PRO A 137 -7.89 -5.97 5.18
CA PRO A 137 -8.53 -7.23 5.56
C PRO A 137 -10.03 -7.26 5.27
N THR A 138 -10.73 -6.12 5.39
CA THR A 138 -12.19 -6.11 5.17
C THR A 138 -12.56 -5.95 3.70
N HIS A 139 -11.96 -4.99 2.99
CA HIS A 139 -12.33 -4.71 1.60
C HIS A 139 -12.01 -5.89 0.68
N ASN A 140 -10.81 -6.47 0.79
CA ASN A 140 -10.41 -7.60 -0.05
C ASN A 140 -11.31 -8.82 0.19
N SER A 141 -11.66 -9.09 1.45
CA SER A 141 -12.52 -10.19 1.84
C SER A 141 -13.99 -9.98 1.39
N LEU A 142 -14.53 -8.77 1.53
CA LEU A 142 -15.87 -8.41 1.06
C LEU A 142 -15.97 -8.52 -0.47
N LEU A 143 -14.97 -8.02 -1.20
CA LEU A 143 -14.93 -8.11 -2.66
C LEU A 143 -14.86 -9.57 -3.13
N ALA A 144 -14.13 -10.45 -2.41
CA ALA A 144 -14.09 -11.86 -2.73
C ALA A 144 -15.49 -12.51 -2.65
N ASP A 145 -16.29 -12.13 -1.66
CA ASP A 145 -17.59 -12.76 -1.40
C ASP A 145 -18.74 -12.13 -2.21
N TRP A 146 -18.60 -10.89 -2.70
CA TRP A 146 -19.59 -10.27 -3.60
C TRP A 146 -19.42 -10.64 -5.07
N TYR A 147 -18.19 -11.03 -5.50
CA TYR A 147 -17.89 -11.26 -6.91
C TYR A 147 -17.34 -12.66 -7.17
N PRO A 148 -17.82 -13.35 -8.22
CA PRO A 148 -17.31 -14.66 -8.59
C PRO A 148 -15.82 -14.62 -8.97
N PRO A 149 -15.08 -15.72 -8.79
CA PRO A 149 -13.62 -15.79 -8.99
C PRO A 149 -13.14 -15.22 -10.32
N GLN A 150 -13.89 -15.41 -11.39
CA GLN A 150 -13.55 -14.93 -12.74
C GLN A 150 -13.53 -13.39 -12.86
N GLN A 151 -14.32 -12.70 -12.03
CA GLN A 151 -14.43 -11.23 -12.04
C GLN A 151 -13.50 -10.55 -11.04
N ARG A 152 -13.02 -11.27 -10.02
CA ARG A 152 -12.17 -10.73 -8.94
C ARG A 152 -10.95 -9.96 -9.44
N PRO A 153 -10.18 -10.40 -10.47
CA PRO A 153 -9.05 -9.65 -10.96
C PRO A 153 -9.41 -8.23 -11.42
N ALA A 154 -10.52 -8.09 -12.15
CA ALA A 154 -10.99 -6.79 -12.63
C ALA A 154 -11.51 -5.90 -11.49
N VAL A 155 -12.27 -6.49 -10.55
CA VAL A 155 -12.81 -5.79 -9.38
C VAL A 155 -11.70 -5.31 -8.45
N TYR A 156 -10.70 -6.14 -8.14
CA TYR A 156 -9.55 -5.74 -7.35
C TYR A 156 -8.72 -4.66 -8.05
N SER A 157 -8.52 -4.76 -9.36
CA SER A 157 -7.81 -3.73 -10.12
C SER A 157 -8.55 -2.39 -10.06
N PHE A 158 -9.88 -2.40 -10.17
CA PHE A 158 -10.68 -1.20 -10.03
C PHE A 158 -10.60 -0.63 -8.60
N HIS A 159 -10.74 -1.47 -7.57
CA HIS A 159 -10.59 -1.04 -6.18
C HIS A 159 -9.21 -0.42 -5.92
N ARG A 160 -8.15 -1.02 -6.43
CA ARG A 160 -6.77 -0.49 -6.30
C ARG A 160 -6.53 0.78 -7.11
N ALA A 161 -7.24 1.01 -8.20
CA ALA A 161 -7.20 2.29 -8.91
C ALA A 161 -7.68 3.47 -8.03
N GLY A 162 -8.48 3.18 -6.99
CA GLY A 162 -8.86 4.15 -5.96
C GLY A 162 -7.65 4.75 -5.25
N ASN A 163 -6.57 3.98 -5.01
CA ASN A 163 -5.34 4.50 -4.40
C ASN A 163 -4.74 5.62 -5.25
N SER A 164 -4.46 5.36 -6.54
CA SER A 164 -3.88 6.38 -7.42
C SER A 164 -4.80 7.58 -7.62
N PHE A 165 -6.11 7.34 -7.69
CA PHE A 165 -7.09 8.43 -7.74
C PHE A 165 -7.03 9.29 -6.48
N GLY A 166 -6.94 8.67 -5.29
CA GLY A 166 -6.78 9.34 -4.01
C GLY A 166 -5.45 10.09 -3.92
N ILE A 167 -4.34 9.50 -4.37
CA ILE A 167 -3.02 10.15 -4.38
C ILE A 167 -3.04 11.41 -5.24
N ILE A 168 -3.54 11.31 -6.49
CA ILE A 168 -3.60 12.46 -7.41
C ILE A 168 -4.45 13.58 -6.85
N LEU A 169 -5.68 13.29 -6.41
CA LEU A 169 -6.57 14.29 -5.85
C LEU A 169 -6.04 14.82 -4.52
N GLY A 170 -5.50 13.95 -3.67
CA GLY A 170 -4.89 14.31 -2.40
C GLY A 170 -3.75 15.30 -2.57
N ALA A 171 -2.84 15.01 -3.50
CA ALA A 171 -1.71 15.87 -3.78
C ALA A 171 -2.15 17.27 -4.28
N ILE A 172 -3.07 17.30 -5.26
CA ILE A 172 -3.58 18.57 -5.80
C ILE A 172 -4.32 19.39 -4.74
N PHE A 173 -5.31 18.77 -4.07
CA PHE A 173 -6.13 19.49 -3.10
C PHE A 173 -5.37 19.83 -1.83
N ALA A 174 -4.48 18.96 -1.33
CA ALA A 174 -3.66 19.30 -0.19
C ALA A 174 -2.71 20.47 -0.49
N GLY A 175 -2.08 20.47 -1.67
CA GLY A 175 -1.23 21.56 -2.10
C GLY A 175 -1.98 22.88 -2.25
N LEU A 176 -3.16 22.87 -2.89
CA LEU A 176 -3.98 24.07 -3.05
C LEU A 176 -4.52 24.59 -1.72
N LEU A 177 -5.10 23.71 -0.90
CA LEU A 177 -5.69 24.12 0.39
C LEU A 177 -4.61 24.54 1.40
N GLY A 178 -3.45 23.89 1.39
CA GLY A 178 -2.28 24.28 2.18
C GLY A 178 -1.84 25.69 1.82
N PHE A 179 -1.63 25.95 0.53
CA PHE A 179 -1.15 27.23 0.01
C PHE A 179 -2.12 28.41 0.28
N TYR A 180 -3.44 28.23 0.06
CA TYR A 180 -4.41 29.31 0.21
C TYR A 180 -4.91 29.52 1.64
N PHE A 181 -4.82 28.52 2.50
CA PHE A 181 -5.38 28.57 3.84
C PHE A 181 -4.36 28.16 4.92
N SER A 182 -4.15 26.86 5.09
CA SER A 182 -3.23 26.28 6.08
C SER A 182 -3.11 24.78 5.85
N TRP A 183 -1.99 24.19 6.29
CA TRP A 183 -1.80 22.73 6.29
C TRP A 183 -2.87 21.95 7.07
N ARG A 184 -3.61 22.61 7.95
CA ARG A 184 -4.70 22.01 8.75
C ARG A 184 -5.97 21.77 7.95
N VAL A 185 -6.26 22.66 6.99
CA VAL A 185 -7.55 22.68 6.26
C VAL A 185 -7.81 21.41 5.46
N PRO A 186 -6.85 20.78 4.77
CA PRO A 186 -7.06 19.51 4.11
C PRO A 186 -7.61 18.41 5.03
N PHE A 187 -7.13 18.31 6.27
CA PHE A 187 -7.58 17.28 7.22
C PHE A 187 -9.05 17.47 7.63
N PHE A 188 -9.53 18.72 7.76
CA PHE A 188 -10.95 18.99 7.98
C PHE A 188 -11.80 18.61 6.78
N ILE A 189 -11.38 18.99 5.58
CA ILE A 189 -12.15 18.79 4.35
C ILE A 189 -12.16 17.29 3.97
N PHE A 190 -11.03 16.59 4.06
CA PHE A 190 -10.93 15.19 3.65
C PHE A 190 -11.67 14.23 4.59
N ALA A 191 -11.92 14.61 5.84
CA ALA A 191 -12.77 13.85 6.74
C ALA A 191 -14.23 13.78 6.25
N VAL A 192 -14.74 14.81 5.58
CA VAL A 192 -16.14 14.90 5.14
C VAL A 192 -16.52 13.77 4.17
N PRO A 193 -15.82 13.55 3.04
CA PRO A 193 -16.17 12.46 2.14
C PRO A 193 -16.07 11.07 2.81
N SER A 194 -15.20 10.86 3.79
CA SER A 194 -15.16 9.60 4.55
C SER A 194 -16.42 9.37 5.36
N VAL A 195 -16.90 10.40 6.06
CA VAL A 195 -18.17 10.32 6.81
C VAL A 195 -19.33 10.04 5.86
N VAL A 196 -19.41 10.74 4.73
CA VAL A 196 -20.45 10.51 3.71
C VAL A 196 -20.42 9.09 3.19
N LEU A 197 -19.24 8.57 2.87
CA LEU A 197 -19.06 7.19 2.39
C LEU A 197 -19.39 6.16 3.48
N ALA A 198 -19.06 6.43 4.74
CA ALA A 198 -19.44 5.58 5.87
C ALA A 198 -20.97 5.51 6.02
N PHE A 199 -21.68 6.64 5.89
CA PHE A 199 -23.15 6.66 5.87
C PHE A 199 -23.74 5.88 4.68
N LEU A 200 -23.17 6.04 3.49
CA LEU A 200 -23.57 5.26 2.34
C LEU A 200 -23.28 3.76 2.53
N ALA A 201 -22.18 3.42 3.19
CA ALA A 201 -21.81 2.04 3.49
C ALA A 201 -22.81 1.34 4.45
N LEU A 202 -23.62 2.07 5.23
CA LEU A 202 -24.70 1.50 6.03
C LEU A 202 -25.74 0.73 5.21
N ARG A 203 -25.85 1.01 3.90
CA ARG A 203 -26.75 0.28 2.99
C ARG A 203 -26.13 -1.01 2.45
N LEU A 204 -24.85 -1.26 2.72
CA LEU A 204 -24.19 -2.50 2.32
C LEU A 204 -24.69 -3.66 3.18
N LYS A 205 -24.90 -4.81 2.53
CA LYS A 205 -25.24 -6.04 3.22
C LYS A 205 -24.02 -6.95 3.29
N GLU A 206 -23.75 -7.52 4.44
CA GLU A 206 -22.68 -8.51 4.60
C GLU A 206 -22.92 -9.69 3.65
N PRO A 207 -21.99 -10.02 2.76
CA PRO A 207 -22.12 -11.19 1.91
C PRO A 207 -21.87 -12.48 2.71
N VAL A 208 -22.42 -13.57 2.22
CA VAL A 208 -22.16 -14.90 2.80
C VAL A 208 -20.70 -15.27 2.55
N ARG A 209 -19.95 -15.54 3.62
CA ARG A 209 -18.51 -15.85 3.54
C ARG A 209 -18.26 -17.11 2.73
N GLY A 210 -17.29 -17.05 1.79
CA GLY A 210 -16.88 -18.19 0.98
C GLY A 210 -18.00 -18.75 0.09
N ARG A 211 -19.02 -17.95 -0.26
CA ARG A 211 -20.16 -18.41 -1.07
C ARG A 211 -19.72 -19.07 -2.37
N PHE A 212 -18.88 -18.41 -3.12
CA PHE A 212 -18.48 -18.91 -4.45
C PHE A 212 -17.55 -20.12 -4.37
N GLU A 213 -16.71 -20.20 -3.34
CA GLU A 213 -15.84 -21.34 -3.07
C GLU A 213 -16.67 -22.59 -2.71
N ARG A 214 -17.71 -22.42 -1.90
CA ARG A 214 -18.65 -23.50 -1.55
C ARG A 214 -19.48 -23.94 -2.75
N GLU A 215 -20.00 -23.00 -3.54
CA GLU A 215 -20.71 -23.29 -4.78
C GLU A 215 -19.83 -24.06 -5.78
N ALA A 216 -18.53 -23.69 -5.90
CA ALA A 216 -17.59 -24.34 -6.81
C ALA A 216 -17.13 -25.72 -6.33
N ALA A 217 -17.07 -25.95 -5.02
CA ALA A 217 -16.66 -27.23 -4.44
C ALA A 217 -17.78 -28.28 -4.52
N GLY A 218 -19.01 -27.90 -4.90
CA GLY A 218 -20.15 -28.82 -4.85
C GLY A 218 -20.36 -29.42 -3.45
N ALA A 219 -19.83 -28.72 -2.44
CA ALA A 219 -19.52 -29.28 -1.16
C ALA A 219 -20.74 -29.45 -0.29
N ASP A 220 -20.90 -30.66 0.20
CA ASP A 220 -21.51 -30.89 1.49
C ASP A 220 -20.80 -30.02 2.55
N GLU A 221 -21.56 -29.43 3.43
CA GLU A 221 -21.10 -28.49 4.46
C GLU A 221 -19.95 -29.05 5.33
N GLU A 222 -19.83 -30.36 5.45
CA GLU A 222 -18.80 -31.11 6.17
C GLU A 222 -17.40 -31.04 5.53
N ALA A 223 -17.30 -31.05 4.21
CA ALA A 223 -15.99 -31.00 3.53
C ALA A 223 -15.35 -29.61 3.63
N ALA A 224 -16.13 -28.56 3.80
CA ALA A 224 -15.62 -27.19 4.02
C ALA A 224 -15.13 -26.97 5.46
N LEU A 225 -15.57 -27.81 6.41
CA LEU A 225 -15.13 -27.78 7.83
C LEU A 225 -13.82 -28.58 8.03
N LEU A 226 -13.43 -29.42 7.08
CA LEU A 226 -12.14 -30.12 7.07
C LEU A 226 -10.97 -29.26 6.54
N ALA A 227 -11.19 -27.96 6.32
CA ALA A 227 -10.08 -27.03 6.11
C ALA A 227 -9.15 -27.13 7.35
N GLU A 228 -7.90 -27.58 7.12
CA GLU A 228 -6.87 -27.65 8.16
C GLU A 228 -6.91 -26.35 9.00
N GLU A 229 -6.98 -26.48 10.31
CA GLU A 229 -6.88 -25.33 11.21
C GLU A 229 -5.62 -24.53 10.88
N PRO A 230 -5.75 -23.20 10.71
CA PRO A 230 -4.58 -22.38 10.41
C PRO A 230 -3.56 -22.53 11.55
N PRO A 231 -2.27 -22.66 11.23
CA PRO A 231 -1.24 -22.84 12.24
C PRO A 231 -1.22 -21.63 13.21
N SER A 232 -0.85 -21.90 14.46
CA SER A 232 -0.59 -20.81 15.39
C SER A 232 0.48 -19.87 14.85
N MET A 233 0.52 -18.61 15.34
CA MET A 233 1.53 -17.62 14.90
C MET A 233 2.96 -18.17 15.05
N THR A 234 3.25 -18.86 16.16
CA THR A 234 4.57 -19.44 16.43
C THR A 234 4.92 -20.57 15.46
N GLU A 235 3.93 -21.38 15.11
CA GLU A 235 4.12 -22.48 14.16
C GLU A 235 4.31 -21.93 12.73
N ALA A 236 3.49 -20.97 12.31
CA ALA A 236 3.65 -20.30 11.02
C ALA A 236 5.02 -19.63 10.91
N TRP A 237 5.48 -18.98 11.98
CA TRP A 237 6.83 -18.42 12.06
C TRP A 237 7.89 -19.48 11.81
N ARG A 238 7.85 -20.59 12.54
CA ARG A 238 8.82 -21.69 12.38
C ARG A 238 8.80 -22.26 10.97
N LEU A 239 7.61 -22.42 10.38
CA LEU A 239 7.47 -22.93 9.01
C LEU A 239 8.08 -21.96 7.98
N CYS A 240 7.76 -20.69 8.06
CA CYS A 240 8.31 -19.69 7.14
C CYS A 240 9.82 -19.50 7.32
N TRP A 241 10.31 -19.52 8.56
CA TRP A 241 11.73 -19.34 8.87
C TRP A 241 12.62 -20.49 8.38
N LYS A 242 12.08 -21.70 8.24
CA LYS A 242 12.79 -22.86 7.67
C LYS A 242 13.07 -22.69 6.17
N VAL A 243 12.25 -21.92 5.46
CA VAL A 243 12.41 -21.64 4.03
C VAL A 243 13.48 -20.56 3.85
N GLU A 244 14.62 -20.90 3.26
CA GLU A 244 15.77 -20.00 3.13
C GLU A 244 15.45 -18.75 2.33
N THR A 245 14.71 -18.91 1.23
CA THR A 245 14.24 -17.78 0.40
C THR A 245 13.41 -16.78 1.20
N LEU A 246 12.44 -17.25 2.02
CA LEU A 246 11.61 -16.38 2.84
C LEU A 246 12.43 -15.63 3.87
N ARG A 247 13.33 -16.32 4.56
CA ARG A 247 14.22 -15.70 5.55
C ARG A 247 15.05 -14.56 4.93
N ARG A 248 15.60 -14.77 3.73
CA ARG A 248 16.35 -13.73 3.02
C ARG A 248 15.44 -12.57 2.57
N ILE A 249 14.25 -12.85 2.05
CA ILE A 249 13.28 -11.80 1.71
C ILE A 249 12.92 -10.98 2.96
N PHE A 250 12.60 -11.63 4.07
CA PHE A 250 12.28 -10.96 5.32
C PHE A 250 13.43 -10.07 5.81
N MET A 251 14.68 -10.56 5.75
CA MET A 251 15.86 -9.78 6.10
C MET A 251 16.10 -8.57 5.18
N ALA A 252 15.61 -8.58 3.95
CA ALA A 252 15.70 -7.44 3.04
C ALA A 252 14.63 -6.36 3.30
N MET A 253 13.48 -6.73 3.91
CA MET A 253 12.35 -5.82 4.13
C MET A 253 12.70 -4.54 4.90
N PRO A 254 13.52 -4.57 5.99
CA PRO A 254 13.91 -3.36 6.68
C PRO A 254 14.58 -2.34 5.77
N PHE A 255 15.48 -2.77 4.92
CA PHE A 255 16.26 -1.91 4.02
C PHE A 255 15.39 -1.31 2.92
N LEU A 256 14.48 -2.10 2.36
CA LEU A 256 13.52 -1.61 1.38
C LEU A 256 12.54 -0.61 2.01
N ALA A 257 12.00 -0.94 3.19
CA ALA A 257 11.05 -0.08 3.88
C ALA A 257 11.68 1.27 4.25
N THR A 258 12.91 1.28 4.79
CA THR A 258 13.64 2.52 5.10
C THR A 258 13.78 3.40 3.86
N SER A 259 14.18 2.82 2.72
CA SER A 259 14.45 3.60 1.51
C SER A 259 13.17 4.09 0.83
N ILE A 260 12.13 3.24 0.73
CA ILE A 260 10.88 3.60 0.07
C ILE A 260 10.12 4.65 0.90
N VAL A 261 9.99 4.41 2.20
CA VAL A 261 9.26 5.33 3.10
C VAL A 261 10.05 6.61 3.32
N GLY A 262 11.36 6.50 3.53
CA GLY A 262 12.26 7.65 3.70
C GLY A 262 12.22 8.58 2.49
N PHE A 263 12.28 8.03 1.27
CA PHE A 263 12.15 8.83 0.05
C PHE A 263 10.79 9.54 -0.02
N GLY A 264 9.69 8.83 0.26
CA GLY A 264 8.35 9.42 0.22
C GLY A 264 8.17 10.61 1.18
N VAL A 265 8.76 10.55 2.37
CA VAL A 265 8.69 11.64 3.35
C VAL A 265 9.63 12.79 2.98
N LEU A 266 10.88 12.48 2.61
CA LEU A 266 11.90 13.49 2.33
C LEU A 266 11.71 14.19 0.98
N ALA A 267 10.96 13.62 0.03
CA ALA A 267 10.79 14.21 -1.30
C ALA A 267 10.14 15.60 -1.26
N ALA A 268 9.08 15.79 -0.46
CA ALA A 268 8.42 17.09 -0.33
C ALA A 268 9.34 18.13 0.32
N LEU A 269 10.08 17.72 1.36
CA LEU A 269 11.08 18.55 2.03
C LEU A 269 12.22 18.93 1.08
N PHE A 270 12.67 17.99 0.25
CA PHE A 270 13.71 18.25 -0.75
C PHE A 270 13.29 19.31 -1.76
N TYR A 271 12.05 19.24 -2.25
CA TYR A 271 11.53 20.24 -3.18
C TYR A 271 11.42 21.62 -2.55
N GLU A 272 11.08 21.70 -1.28
CA GLU A 272 11.06 22.97 -0.55
C GLU A 272 12.46 23.48 -0.26
N ASP A 273 13.29 22.71 0.47
CA ASP A 273 14.59 23.17 0.98
C ASP A 273 15.61 23.46 -0.13
N VAL A 274 15.55 22.70 -1.24
CA VAL A 274 16.53 22.84 -2.33
C VAL A 274 16.07 23.82 -3.41
N PHE A 275 14.76 23.85 -3.68
CA PHE A 275 14.22 24.62 -4.81
C PHE A 275 13.22 25.70 -4.39
N GLY A 276 12.88 25.82 -3.10
CA GLY A 276 11.94 26.83 -2.58
C GLY A 276 10.51 26.66 -3.11
N LEU A 277 10.09 25.40 -3.39
CA LEU A 277 8.76 25.16 -3.93
C LEU A 277 7.69 25.23 -2.85
N ASP A 278 6.62 25.97 -3.13
CA ASP A 278 5.44 26.05 -2.29
C ASP A 278 4.60 24.74 -2.29
N GLU A 279 3.62 24.64 -1.40
CA GLU A 279 2.73 23.49 -1.24
C GLU A 279 2.02 23.13 -2.55
N ARG A 280 1.58 24.16 -3.27
CA ARG A 280 0.88 24.02 -4.55
C ARG A 280 1.77 23.36 -5.60
N ALA A 281 3.00 23.84 -5.76
CA ALA A 281 3.95 23.29 -6.72
C ALA A 281 4.30 21.83 -6.36
N ARG A 282 4.55 21.53 -5.07
CA ARG A 282 4.80 20.17 -4.59
C ARG A 282 3.61 19.23 -4.83
N GLY A 283 2.39 19.73 -4.59
CA GLY A 283 1.16 18.99 -4.87
C GLY A 283 1.00 18.62 -6.34
N PHE A 284 1.23 19.57 -7.27
CA PHE A 284 1.17 19.29 -8.70
C PHE A 284 2.28 18.35 -9.18
N ILE A 285 3.50 18.47 -8.64
CA ILE A 285 4.59 17.54 -8.94
C ILE A 285 4.22 16.13 -8.49
N ALA A 286 3.75 15.95 -7.27
CA ALA A 286 3.35 14.64 -6.75
C ALA A 286 2.23 14.01 -7.59
N ALA A 287 1.21 14.77 -7.96
CA ALA A 287 0.16 14.31 -8.86
C ALA A 287 0.69 13.96 -10.26
N GLY A 288 1.66 14.74 -10.76
CA GLY A 288 2.27 14.55 -12.08
C GLY A 288 3.18 13.32 -12.19
N VAL A 289 3.78 12.88 -11.09
CA VAL A 289 4.64 11.67 -11.08
C VAL A 289 3.86 10.38 -10.84
N GLU A 290 2.63 10.43 -10.32
CA GLU A 290 1.80 9.26 -10.06
C GLU A 290 1.56 8.36 -11.29
N PRO A 291 1.37 8.86 -12.52
CA PRO A 291 1.31 8.03 -13.72
C PRO A 291 2.54 7.15 -13.93
N ALA A 292 3.73 7.60 -13.55
CA ALA A 292 4.95 6.80 -13.65
C ALA A 292 4.92 5.62 -12.64
N GLN A 293 4.41 5.84 -11.43
CA GLN A 293 4.17 4.78 -10.46
C GLN A 293 3.18 3.74 -11.00
N LEU A 294 2.06 4.17 -11.58
CA LEU A 294 1.09 3.28 -12.21
C LEU A 294 1.70 2.45 -13.34
N LEU A 295 2.51 3.08 -14.19
CA LEU A 295 3.24 2.37 -15.25
C LEU A 295 4.20 1.33 -14.67
N GLY A 296 4.93 1.67 -13.61
CA GLY A 296 5.81 0.74 -12.90
C GLY A 296 5.06 -0.47 -12.35
N LEU A 297 3.88 -0.25 -11.77
CA LEU A 297 3.01 -1.32 -11.26
C LEU A 297 2.55 -2.26 -12.40
N ILE A 298 2.09 -1.70 -13.52
CA ILE A 298 1.64 -2.47 -14.70
C ILE A 298 2.81 -3.29 -15.29
N VAL A 299 3.96 -2.66 -15.47
CA VAL A 299 5.17 -3.31 -15.99
C VAL A 299 5.64 -4.40 -15.03
N GLY A 300 5.69 -4.12 -13.72
CA GLY A 300 6.08 -5.07 -12.69
C GLY A 300 5.16 -6.29 -12.64
N ALA A 301 3.86 -6.09 -12.72
CA ALA A 301 2.87 -7.17 -12.77
C ALA A 301 3.02 -8.03 -14.04
N GLY A 302 3.14 -7.38 -15.21
CA GLY A 302 3.31 -8.07 -16.50
C GLY A 302 4.60 -8.87 -16.60
N LEU A 303 5.72 -8.26 -16.17
CA LEU A 303 7.01 -8.94 -16.11
C LEU A 303 7.00 -10.06 -15.06
N GLY A 304 6.35 -9.84 -13.91
CA GLY A 304 6.21 -10.83 -12.84
C GLY A 304 5.58 -12.13 -13.34
N VAL A 305 4.43 -12.05 -14.01
CA VAL A 305 3.76 -13.22 -14.59
C VAL A 305 4.65 -13.93 -15.61
N LYS A 306 5.27 -13.18 -16.53
CA LYS A 306 6.12 -13.74 -17.58
C LYS A 306 7.41 -14.38 -17.03
N LEU A 307 8.00 -13.82 -16.01
CA LEU A 307 9.26 -14.31 -15.44
C LEU A 307 9.03 -15.52 -14.53
N VAL A 308 7.99 -15.48 -13.69
CA VAL A 308 7.62 -16.62 -12.83
C VAL A 308 7.32 -17.88 -13.64
N SER A 309 6.62 -17.74 -14.80
CA SER A 309 6.32 -18.88 -15.66
C SER A 309 7.56 -19.51 -16.31
N ARG A 310 8.67 -18.75 -16.44
CA ARG A 310 9.94 -19.26 -16.96
C ARG A 310 10.83 -19.82 -15.85
N ASP A 311 11.02 -19.04 -14.81
CA ASP A 311 11.89 -19.38 -13.69
C ASP A 311 11.57 -18.44 -12.50
N PRO A 312 11.12 -18.97 -11.35
CA PRO A 312 10.87 -18.17 -10.16
C PRO A 312 12.07 -17.32 -9.69
N ALA A 313 13.31 -17.77 -9.94
CA ALA A 313 14.50 -16.98 -9.59
C ALA A 313 14.60 -15.64 -10.35
N LEU A 314 14.04 -15.57 -11.55
CA LEU A 314 14.07 -14.35 -12.36
C LEU A 314 13.27 -13.21 -11.74
N ILE A 315 12.21 -13.49 -10.95
CA ILE A 315 11.46 -12.45 -10.27
C ILE A 315 12.31 -11.76 -9.21
N LEU A 316 13.06 -12.51 -8.41
CA LEU A 316 13.94 -11.95 -7.39
C LEU A 316 15.10 -11.16 -8.01
N ARG A 317 15.62 -11.60 -9.16
CA ARG A 317 16.60 -10.85 -9.93
C ARG A 317 16.01 -9.55 -10.49
N LEU A 318 14.75 -9.57 -10.98
CA LEU A 318 14.04 -8.36 -11.40
C LEU A 318 13.93 -7.36 -10.25
N LEU A 319 13.55 -7.82 -9.06
CA LEU A 319 13.47 -6.97 -7.87
C LEU A 319 14.83 -6.35 -7.51
N ALA A 320 15.89 -7.14 -7.56
CA ALA A 320 17.25 -6.64 -7.33
C ALA A 320 17.65 -5.59 -8.37
N VAL A 321 17.39 -5.83 -9.65
CA VAL A 321 17.67 -4.86 -10.73
C VAL A 321 16.85 -3.58 -10.54
N ALA A 322 15.56 -3.69 -10.23
CA ALA A 322 14.70 -2.52 -10.01
C ALA A 322 15.18 -1.69 -8.80
N ALA A 323 15.60 -2.34 -7.70
CA ALA A 323 16.17 -1.66 -6.54
C ALA A 323 17.52 -0.99 -6.86
N PHE A 324 18.37 -1.65 -7.64
CA PHE A 324 19.65 -1.09 -8.09
C PHE A 324 19.44 0.15 -8.97
N VAL A 325 18.61 0.03 -10.01
CA VAL A 325 18.30 1.14 -10.91
C VAL A 325 17.63 2.28 -10.15
N GLY A 326 16.69 1.95 -9.25
CA GLY A 326 16.06 2.92 -8.35
C GLY A 326 17.09 3.66 -7.48
N SER A 327 18.11 2.97 -6.97
CA SER A 327 19.19 3.60 -6.19
C SER A 327 20.00 4.61 -7.00
N LEU A 328 20.27 4.32 -8.28
CA LEU A 328 20.93 5.28 -9.18
C LEU A 328 20.06 6.52 -9.44
N PHE A 329 18.74 6.33 -9.55
CA PHE A 329 17.83 7.46 -9.70
C PHE A 329 17.71 8.29 -8.42
N VAL A 330 17.84 7.68 -7.23
CA VAL A 330 17.94 8.44 -5.96
C VAL A 330 19.19 9.31 -5.94
N VAL A 331 20.34 8.81 -6.43
CA VAL A 331 21.55 9.63 -6.60
C VAL A 331 21.27 10.80 -7.55
N GLY A 332 20.67 10.53 -8.71
CA GLY A 332 20.32 11.57 -9.70
C GLY A 332 19.37 12.61 -9.09
N PHE A 333 18.36 12.18 -8.32
CA PHE A 333 17.45 13.08 -7.62
C PHE A 333 18.19 13.97 -6.62
N ALA A 334 18.97 13.37 -5.71
CA ALA A 334 19.70 14.10 -4.68
C ALA A 334 20.70 15.12 -5.23
N LEU A 335 21.30 14.84 -6.38
CA LEU A 335 22.29 15.70 -7.04
C LEU A 335 21.67 16.63 -8.10
N SER A 336 20.36 16.61 -8.29
CA SER A 336 19.68 17.43 -9.32
C SER A 336 19.97 18.92 -9.12
N PRO A 337 20.48 19.62 -10.15
CA PRO A 337 20.69 21.06 -10.12
C PRO A 337 19.42 21.86 -10.45
N THR A 338 18.41 21.23 -11.06
CA THR A 338 17.16 21.88 -11.47
C THR A 338 15.93 21.10 -11.04
N VAL A 339 14.81 21.80 -10.84
CA VAL A 339 13.50 21.20 -10.48
C VAL A 339 13.10 20.13 -11.51
N TRP A 340 13.23 20.41 -12.79
CA TRP A 340 12.78 19.48 -13.86
C TRP A 340 13.57 18.17 -13.86
N MET A 341 14.87 18.23 -13.58
CA MET A 341 15.67 17.01 -13.40
C MET A 341 15.22 16.23 -12.17
N ALA A 342 14.98 16.91 -11.04
CA ALA A 342 14.46 16.27 -9.83
C ALA A 342 13.10 15.62 -10.09
N VAL A 343 12.18 16.29 -10.79
CA VAL A 343 10.87 15.72 -11.19
C VAL A 343 11.05 14.49 -12.07
N GLY A 344 11.92 14.55 -13.06
CA GLY A 344 12.22 13.40 -13.91
C GLY A 344 12.77 12.21 -13.14
N PHE A 345 13.74 12.44 -12.25
CA PHE A 345 14.29 11.36 -11.40
C PHE A 345 13.27 10.84 -10.39
N SER A 346 12.43 11.69 -9.78
CA SER A 346 11.39 11.22 -8.88
C SER A 346 10.38 10.32 -9.60
N ALA A 347 9.97 10.65 -10.83
CA ALA A 347 9.11 9.78 -11.64
C ALA A 347 9.76 8.41 -11.90
N LEU A 348 11.06 8.38 -12.21
CA LEU A 348 11.82 7.15 -12.42
C LEU A 348 12.01 6.34 -11.13
N ILE A 349 12.14 6.99 -9.98
CA ILE A 349 12.20 6.35 -8.65
C ILE A 349 10.86 5.68 -8.35
N TYR A 350 9.74 6.42 -8.45
CA TYR A 350 8.41 5.86 -8.20
C TYR A 350 8.07 4.72 -9.17
N PHE A 351 8.44 4.85 -10.45
CA PHE A 351 8.34 3.77 -11.42
C PHE A 351 9.12 2.52 -10.97
N SER A 352 10.39 2.68 -10.57
CA SER A 352 11.25 1.57 -10.15
C SER A 352 10.76 0.91 -8.87
N PHE A 353 10.33 1.69 -7.88
CA PHE A 353 9.79 1.16 -6.62
C PHE A 353 8.45 0.46 -6.80
N ALA A 354 7.61 0.93 -7.71
CA ALA A 354 6.34 0.29 -8.01
C ALA A 354 6.49 -1.11 -8.62
N ILE A 355 7.58 -1.39 -9.32
CA ILE A 355 7.89 -2.75 -9.84
C ILE A 355 8.11 -3.75 -8.69
N LEU A 356 8.63 -3.28 -7.53
CA LEU A 356 8.96 -4.16 -6.39
C LEU A 356 7.72 -4.85 -5.80
N GLY A 357 6.60 -4.14 -5.69
CA GLY A 357 5.40 -4.64 -5.01
C GLY A 357 4.85 -5.95 -5.59
N PRO A 358 4.41 -6.00 -6.85
CA PRO A 358 3.87 -7.23 -7.46
C PRO A 358 4.87 -8.37 -7.47
N GLY A 359 6.13 -8.07 -7.73
CA GLY A 359 7.20 -9.07 -7.77
C GLY A 359 7.45 -9.70 -6.40
N LEU A 360 7.44 -8.90 -5.34
CA LEU A 360 7.61 -9.36 -3.97
C LEU A 360 6.44 -10.27 -3.54
N ILE A 361 5.20 -9.83 -3.81
CA ILE A 361 4.00 -10.61 -3.52
C ILE A 361 4.04 -11.96 -4.26
N ALA A 362 4.44 -11.96 -5.54
CA ALA A 362 4.57 -13.18 -6.32
C ALA A 362 5.63 -14.13 -5.73
N ALA A 363 6.81 -13.63 -5.39
CA ALA A 363 7.87 -14.43 -4.78
C ALA A 363 7.43 -15.02 -3.42
N LEU A 364 6.81 -14.21 -2.57
CA LEU A 364 6.27 -14.66 -1.28
C LEU A 364 5.19 -15.73 -1.47
N SER A 365 4.26 -15.55 -2.42
CA SER A 365 3.16 -16.50 -2.66
C SER A 365 3.64 -17.89 -3.09
N LEU A 366 4.81 -17.97 -3.75
CA LEU A 366 5.42 -19.23 -4.19
C LEU A 366 6.21 -19.94 -3.08
N ALA A 367 6.87 -19.16 -2.22
CA ALA A 367 7.78 -19.68 -1.21
C ALA A 367 7.07 -19.97 0.14
N ILE A 368 5.94 -19.30 0.44
CA ILE A 368 5.22 -19.52 1.69
C ILE A 368 4.45 -20.86 1.63
N PRO A 369 4.62 -21.74 2.64
CA PRO A 369 3.84 -22.97 2.74
C PRO A 369 2.32 -22.69 2.70
N PRO A 370 1.52 -23.46 1.94
CA PRO A 370 0.10 -23.16 1.70
C PRO A 370 -0.71 -22.91 2.96
N ARG A 371 -0.53 -23.73 4.00
CA ARG A 371 -1.24 -23.60 5.28
C ARG A 371 -0.85 -22.36 6.09
N ALA A 372 0.35 -21.82 5.91
CA ALA A 372 0.84 -20.62 6.60
C ALA A 372 0.73 -19.34 5.73
N ARG A 373 0.00 -19.38 4.60
CA ARG A 373 0.06 -18.33 3.58
C ARG A 373 -0.36 -16.96 4.12
N ALA A 374 -1.53 -16.85 4.74
CA ALA A 374 -2.02 -15.58 5.29
C ALA A 374 -1.06 -15.03 6.35
N MET A 375 -0.64 -15.88 7.28
CA MET A 375 0.29 -15.51 8.33
C MET A 375 1.68 -15.16 7.78
N GLY A 376 2.18 -15.88 6.78
CA GLY A 376 3.47 -15.62 6.14
C GLY A 376 3.53 -14.25 5.45
N PHE A 377 2.47 -13.81 4.80
CA PHE A 377 2.38 -12.45 4.25
C PHE A 377 2.40 -11.39 5.35
N SER A 378 1.66 -11.59 6.43
CA SER A 378 1.64 -10.67 7.57
C SER A 378 3.01 -10.58 8.25
N MET A 379 3.71 -11.70 8.37
CA MET A 379 5.08 -11.75 8.88
C MET A 379 6.05 -10.97 7.99
N GLY A 380 5.94 -11.12 6.66
CA GLY A 380 6.72 -10.35 5.71
C GLY A 380 6.55 -8.83 5.91
N ALA A 381 5.31 -8.39 6.12
CA ALA A 381 5.03 -6.98 6.41
C ALA A 381 5.65 -6.52 7.75
N LEU A 382 5.57 -7.34 8.81
CA LEU A 382 6.18 -7.02 10.11
C LEU A 382 7.70 -6.85 10.05
N TRP A 383 8.39 -7.55 9.14
CA TRP A 383 9.83 -7.36 8.93
C TRP A 383 10.20 -5.99 8.35
N ALA A 384 9.25 -5.17 7.94
CA ALA A 384 9.49 -3.76 7.63
C ALA A 384 9.75 -2.91 8.90
N LEU A 385 9.24 -3.33 10.08
CA LEU A 385 9.32 -2.56 11.33
C LEU A 385 10.74 -2.09 11.71
N PRO A 386 11.79 -2.94 11.68
CA PRO A 386 13.13 -2.46 12.00
C PRO A 386 13.60 -1.33 11.09
N GLY A 387 13.21 -1.36 9.81
CA GLY A 387 13.51 -0.29 8.86
C GLY A 387 12.79 1.01 9.17
N LEU A 388 11.54 0.95 9.61
CA LEU A 388 10.77 2.11 10.01
C LEU A 388 11.32 2.74 11.30
N ILE A 389 11.77 1.91 12.24
CA ILE A 389 12.44 2.35 13.48
C ILE A 389 13.80 2.98 13.17
N ALA A 390 14.46 2.60 12.06
CA ALA A 390 15.73 3.18 11.63
C ALA A 390 15.60 4.52 10.87
N LEU A 391 14.39 4.90 10.42
CA LEU A 391 14.15 6.16 9.69
C LEU A 391 14.70 7.40 10.38
N PRO A 392 14.61 7.57 11.72
CA PRO A 392 15.20 8.71 12.42
C PRO A 392 16.70 8.88 12.18
N LEU A 393 17.45 7.81 11.93
CA LEU A 393 18.88 7.88 11.60
C LEU A 393 19.14 8.57 10.26
N VAL A 394 18.29 8.31 9.26
CA VAL A 394 18.34 8.99 7.96
C VAL A 394 18.06 10.49 8.14
N GLY A 395 17.05 10.82 8.95
CA GLY A 395 16.71 12.20 9.29
C GLY A 395 17.85 12.92 10.03
N TRP A 396 18.45 12.27 11.00
CA TRP A 396 19.61 12.81 11.74
C TRP A 396 20.79 13.15 10.81
N VAL A 397 21.07 12.28 9.82
CA VAL A 397 22.07 12.58 8.79
C VAL A 397 21.68 13.82 7.99
N GLY A 398 20.39 13.91 7.61
CA GLY A 398 19.86 15.08 6.89
C GLY A 398 19.98 16.37 7.69
N ASP A 399 19.67 16.35 8.99
CA ASP A 399 19.80 17.49 9.89
C ASP A 399 21.26 17.95 10.02
N LYS A 400 22.20 17.01 10.07
CA LYS A 400 23.63 17.32 10.30
C LYS A 400 24.38 17.75 9.04
N TRP A 401 24.09 17.17 7.89
CA TRP A 401 24.83 17.35 6.63
C TRP A 401 23.99 17.85 5.46
N GLY A 402 22.73 18.17 5.70
CA GLY A 402 21.78 18.64 4.71
C GLY A 402 20.98 17.53 4.03
N ILE A 403 19.81 17.91 3.50
CA ILE A 403 18.83 16.97 2.93
C ILE A 403 19.38 16.12 1.77
N ARG A 404 20.29 16.68 0.95
CA ARG A 404 20.95 15.93 -0.15
C ARG A 404 21.71 14.72 0.38
N VAL A 405 22.45 14.89 1.49
CA VAL A 405 23.20 13.80 2.12
C VAL A 405 22.23 12.81 2.78
N GLY A 406 21.18 13.28 3.43
CA GLY A 406 20.11 12.44 3.97
C GLY A 406 19.50 11.54 2.88
N MET A 407 19.23 12.08 1.68
CA MET A 407 18.78 11.30 0.53
C MET A 407 19.82 10.27 0.07
N LEU A 408 21.10 10.66 0.00
CA LEU A 408 22.18 9.77 -0.46
C LEU A 408 22.45 8.60 0.50
N VAL A 409 22.18 8.74 1.79
CA VAL A 409 22.32 7.65 2.78
C VAL A 409 21.36 6.50 2.49
N MET A 410 20.21 6.76 1.86
CA MET A 410 19.27 5.69 1.48
C MET A 410 19.83 4.78 0.38
N VAL A 411 20.80 5.26 -0.40
CA VAL A 411 21.40 4.48 -1.51
C VAL A 411 22.11 3.22 -0.99
N PRO A 412 23.11 3.28 -0.09
CA PRO A 412 23.74 2.07 0.43
C PRO A 412 22.74 1.17 1.19
N ILE A 413 21.74 1.74 1.87
CA ILE A 413 20.70 0.97 2.53
C ILE A 413 19.91 0.16 1.48
N LEU A 414 19.48 0.77 0.40
CA LEU A 414 18.75 0.09 -0.67
C LEU A 414 19.61 -0.98 -1.36
N LEU A 415 20.92 -0.70 -1.57
CA LEU A 415 21.86 -1.66 -2.15
C LEU A 415 22.06 -2.89 -1.27
N VAL A 416 22.08 -2.76 0.06
CA VAL A 416 22.10 -3.90 0.98
C VAL A 416 20.82 -4.74 0.81
N GLY A 417 19.66 -4.12 0.79
CA GLY A 417 18.39 -4.81 0.54
C GLY A 417 18.38 -5.55 -0.81
N MET A 418 18.87 -4.88 -1.86
CA MET A 418 19.05 -5.48 -3.20
C MET A 418 19.96 -6.72 -3.17
N PHE A 419 21.12 -6.64 -2.51
CA PHE A 419 22.04 -7.75 -2.41
C PHE A 419 21.40 -8.97 -1.70
N ILE A 420 20.68 -8.72 -0.61
CA ILE A 420 19.98 -9.78 0.15
C ILE A 420 18.89 -10.41 -0.73
N ILE A 421 18.06 -9.63 -1.44
CA ILE A 421 17.03 -10.16 -2.35
C ILE A 421 17.68 -10.95 -3.50
N SER A 422 18.75 -10.42 -4.10
CA SER A 422 19.47 -11.13 -5.17
C SER A 422 19.98 -12.49 -4.69
N SER A 423 20.49 -12.57 -3.46
CA SER A 423 20.98 -13.83 -2.88
C SER A 423 19.87 -14.86 -2.69
N ALA A 424 18.62 -14.41 -2.43
CA ALA A 424 17.48 -15.30 -2.29
C ALA A 424 17.11 -16.02 -3.61
N ALA A 425 17.48 -15.47 -4.76
CA ALA A 425 17.22 -16.09 -6.06
C ALA A 425 17.92 -17.46 -6.23
N ASN A 426 19.02 -17.70 -5.53
CA ASN A 426 19.80 -18.92 -5.67
C ASN A 426 19.11 -20.15 -5.03
N GLY A 427 18.24 -19.94 -4.03
CA GLY A 427 17.56 -21.01 -3.30
C GLY A 427 16.10 -21.24 -3.68
N ILE A 428 15.45 -20.28 -4.34
CA ILE A 428 13.98 -20.27 -4.49
C ILE A 428 13.41 -21.52 -5.20
N ARG A 429 14.09 -22.06 -6.19
CA ARG A 429 13.63 -23.28 -6.90
C ARG A 429 13.57 -24.47 -5.95
N ARG A 430 14.67 -24.75 -5.24
CA ARG A 430 14.77 -25.82 -4.26
C ARG A 430 13.71 -25.66 -3.16
N ASP A 431 13.54 -24.43 -2.65
CA ASP A 431 12.61 -24.17 -1.57
C ASP A 431 11.16 -24.37 -2.02
N ILE A 432 10.80 -23.97 -3.25
CA ILE A 432 9.46 -24.23 -3.83
C ILE A 432 9.22 -25.73 -3.97
N GLU A 433 10.19 -26.49 -4.49
CA GLU A 433 10.08 -27.95 -4.64
C GLU A 433 9.89 -28.64 -3.28
N GLN A 434 10.62 -28.22 -2.25
CA GLN A 434 10.49 -28.75 -0.89
C GLN A 434 9.11 -28.40 -0.27
N VAL A 435 8.62 -27.18 -0.46
CA VAL A 435 7.30 -26.75 0.01
C VAL A 435 6.20 -27.57 -0.67
N GLN A 436 6.29 -27.78 -1.99
CA GLN A 436 5.32 -28.57 -2.73
C GLN A 436 5.39 -30.06 -2.36
N ALA A 437 6.57 -30.63 -2.20
CA ALA A 437 6.74 -32.03 -1.79
C ALA A 437 6.17 -32.27 -0.38
N SER A 438 6.42 -31.34 0.55
CA SER A 438 5.87 -31.44 1.91
C SER A 438 4.33 -31.29 1.94
N ALA A 439 3.75 -30.53 1.03
CA ALA A 439 2.31 -30.41 0.91
C ALA A 439 1.68 -31.70 0.34
N ARG A 440 2.29 -32.30 -0.69
CA ARG A 440 1.83 -33.57 -1.29
C ARG A 440 1.88 -34.73 -0.29
N ALA A 441 3.03 -34.93 0.40
CA ALA A 441 3.19 -35.98 1.40
C ALA A 441 2.14 -35.93 2.52
N ARG A 442 1.69 -34.75 2.89
CA ARG A 442 0.62 -34.58 3.90
C ARG A 442 -0.76 -34.89 3.34
N SER A 443 -1.04 -34.49 2.10
CA SER A 443 -2.30 -34.82 1.44
C SER A 443 -2.46 -36.34 1.29
N GLU A 444 -1.36 -37.05 0.98
CA GLU A 444 -1.33 -38.50 0.92
C GLU A 444 -1.47 -39.19 2.28
N ALA A 445 -0.96 -38.58 3.36
CA ALA A 445 -1.10 -39.10 4.73
C ALA A 445 -2.49 -38.83 5.36
N ALA A 446 -3.28 -37.96 4.78
CA ALA A 446 -4.64 -37.62 5.22
C ALA A 446 -5.75 -38.45 4.50
N LEU A 447 -5.35 -39.16 3.43
CA LEU A 447 -6.17 -40.15 2.70
C LEU A 447 -5.96 -41.54 3.27
#